data_c7a7517f565fe15581fc6c0742fdb597
#
_entry.id   c7a7517f565fe15581fc6c0742fdb597
#
_cell.length_a   1.000
_cell.length_b   1.000
_cell.length_c   1.000
_cell.angle_alpha   90.00
_cell.angle_beta   90.00
_cell.angle_gamma   90.00
#
_symmetry.space_group_name_H-M   'P 1'
#
loop_
_entity.id
_entity.type
_entity.pdbx_description
1 polymer ?
#
loop_
_entity_poly.entity_id
_entity_poly.type
_entity_poly.pdbx_seq_one_letter_code
_entity_poly.pdbx_strand_id
1 'polypeptide(L)'
;MSYAEFDAIQIGIASPEQIREWSYGEVKKPETINYRTLKPEKDGLFCEKIFGPAKDWECSCGKYKGIRFKGIVCERCGVEVTSAKVRRDRMGHIELAAPVSHIWYFKSPTSFPMSRMLDIKSKDLEKVLYFASYITVSYTHLTLPTIR
;
A
#
# COMPACT_ATOMS: atom_id res chain seq x y z
N MET A 1 -16.90 11.28 18.74
CA MET A 1 -15.54 11.15 18.18
C MET A 1 -14.61 11.64 19.25
N SER A 2 -13.76 10.80 19.77
CA SER A 2 -12.67 11.21 20.68
C SER A 2 -11.63 11.88 19.80
N TYR A 3 -11.41 13.17 19.98
CA TYR A 3 -10.25 13.85 19.40
C TYR A 3 -9.04 13.36 20.21
N ALA A 4 -8.08 12.73 19.56
CA ALA A 4 -6.80 12.44 20.19
C ALA A 4 -6.12 13.78 20.45
N GLU A 5 -5.88 14.10 21.71
CA GLU A 5 -5.03 15.23 22.09
C GLU A 5 -3.59 14.85 21.75
N PHE A 6 -2.91 15.70 20.97
CA PHE A 6 -1.51 15.53 20.60
C PHE A 6 -0.80 16.88 20.63
N ASP A 7 0.43 16.88 21.08
CA ASP A 7 1.26 18.10 21.17
C ASP A 7 2.02 18.38 19.88
N ALA A 8 2.28 17.35 19.08
CA ALA A 8 3.05 17.47 17.86
C ALA A 8 2.65 16.43 16.80
N ILE A 9 2.88 16.77 15.54
CA ILE A 9 2.75 15.88 14.39
C ILE A 9 4.12 15.73 13.75
N GLN A 10 4.57 14.49 13.59
CA GLN A 10 5.79 14.14 12.87
C GLN A 10 5.43 13.57 11.50
N ILE A 11 6.00 14.15 10.45
CA ILE A 11 5.83 13.66 9.07
C ILE A 11 7.14 13.00 8.65
N GLY A 12 7.05 11.76 8.19
CA GLY A 12 8.20 10.98 7.76
C GLY A 12 7.82 9.95 6.70
N ILE A 13 8.82 9.23 6.20
CA ILE A 13 8.65 8.13 5.26
C ILE A 13 8.67 6.83 6.04
N ALA A 14 7.66 5.98 5.85
CA ALA A 14 7.62 4.66 6.43
C ALA A 14 8.51 3.69 5.64
N SER A 15 9.20 2.80 6.33
CA SER A 15 9.90 1.70 5.69
C SER A 15 8.92 0.63 5.18
N PRO A 16 9.32 -0.23 4.22
CA PRO A 16 8.50 -1.36 3.79
C PRO A 16 8.08 -2.28 4.94
N GLU A 17 8.97 -2.49 5.92
CA GLU A 17 8.71 -3.30 7.11
C GLU A 17 7.60 -2.67 7.98
N GLN A 18 7.66 -1.37 8.21
CA GLN A 18 6.62 -0.64 8.93
C GLN A 18 5.26 -0.72 8.22
N ILE A 19 5.25 -0.60 6.89
CA ILE A 19 4.01 -0.73 6.11
C ILE A 19 3.42 -2.12 6.25
N ARG A 20 4.24 -3.18 6.22
CA ARG A 20 3.78 -4.56 6.44
C ARG A 20 3.25 -4.77 7.87
N GLU A 21 3.89 -4.17 8.86
CA GLU A 21 3.45 -4.22 10.26
C GLU A 21 2.07 -3.58 10.45
N TRP A 22 1.81 -2.44 9.81
CA TRP A 22 0.51 -1.76 9.86
C TRP A 22 -0.56 -2.45 9.03
N SER A 23 -0.19 -3.29 8.08
CA SER A 23 -1.09 -3.90 7.11
C SER A 23 -1.82 -5.11 7.69
N TYR A 24 -3.10 -5.19 7.40
CA TYR A 24 -3.94 -6.36 7.71
C TYR A 24 -3.88 -7.45 6.63
N GLY A 25 -3.21 -7.21 5.53
CA GLY A 25 -2.99 -8.18 4.48
C GLY A 25 -2.61 -7.57 3.13
N GLU A 26 -2.18 -8.42 2.22
CA GLU A 26 -1.75 -8.06 0.87
C GLU A 26 -2.94 -8.02 -0.09
N VAL A 27 -3.04 -6.95 -0.86
CA VAL A 27 -3.98 -6.81 -1.97
C VAL A 27 -3.32 -7.36 -3.23
N LYS A 28 -3.83 -8.49 -3.74
CA LYS A 28 -3.25 -9.22 -4.88
C LYS A 28 -3.92 -8.94 -6.21
N LYS A 29 -5.15 -8.41 -6.18
CA LYS A 29 -5.98 -8.20 -7.36
C LYS A 29 -6.42 -6.75 -7.47
N PRO A 30 -6.50 -6.19 -8.70
CA PRO A 30 -6.96 -4.83 -8.91
C PRO A 30 -8.50 -4.68 -8.82
N GLU A 31 -9.21 -5.77 -8.68
CA GLU A 31 -10.67 -5.81 -8.64
C GLU A 31 -11.20 -5.14 -7.37
N THR A 32 -12.31 -4.45 -7.49
CA THR A 32 -12.97 -3.75 -6.38
C THR A 32 -14.19 -4.49 -5.88
N ILE A 33 -15.25 -4.48 -6.66
CA ILE A 33 -16.53 -5.15 -6.38
C ILE A 33 -16.94 -6.03 -7.55
N ASN A 34 -17.67 -7.09 -7.25
CA ASN A 34 -18.31 -7.89 -8.29
C ASN A 34 -19.52 -7.13 -8.84
N TYR A 35 -19.56 -6.88 -10.15
CA TYR A 35 -20.64 -6.10 -10.80
C TYR A 35 -22.01 -6.76 -10.69
N ARG A 36 -22.08 -8.09 -10.54
CA ARG A 36 -23.32 -8.87 -10.45
C ARG A 36 -23.86 -8.92 -9.03
N THR A 37 -22.98 -9.15 -8.04
CA THR A 37 -23.38 -9.35 -6.64
C THR A 37 -23.22 -8.10 -5.80
N LEU A 38 -22.54 -7.06 -6.31
CA LEU A 38 -22.17 -5.82 -5.63
C LEU A 38 -21.40 -6.05 -4.33
N LYS A 39 -20.80 -7.22 -4.15
CA LYS A 39 -19.94 -7.54 -3.01
C LYS A 39 -18.47 -7.31 -3.33
N PRO A 40 -17.67 -6.90 -2.35
CA PRO A 40 -16.23 -6.78 -2.52
C PRO A 40 -15.59 -8.10 -2.95
N GLU A 41 -14.70 -8.02 -3.95
CA GLU A 41 -13.95 -9.19 -4.41
C GLU A 41 -12.89 -9.59 -3.40
N LYS A 42 -12.67 -10.90 -3.26
CA LYS A 42 -11.64 -11.43 -2.37
C LYS A 42 -10.25 -11.07 -2.90
N ASP A 43 -9.37 -10.66 -1.99
CA ASP A 43 -7.99 -10.22 -2.25
C ASP A 43 -7.89 -8.98 -3.17
N GLY A 44 -9.00 -8.29 -3.39
CA GLY A 44 -9.09 -7.04 -4.13
C GLY A 44 -8.93 -5.81 -3.25
N LEU A 45 -9.08 -4.64 -3.87
CA LEU A 45 -8.91 -3.33 -3.21
C LEU A 45 -9.95 -3.05 -2.12
N PHE A 46 -11.08 -3.76 -2.09
CA PHE A 46 -12.12 -3.64 -1.06
C PHE A 46 -12.35 -4.93 -0.28
N CYS A 47 -11.38 -5.85 -0.29
CA CYS A 47 -11.49 -7.15 0.35
C CYS A 47 -11.94 -7.04 1.82
N GLU A 48 -13.01 -7.76 2.17
CA GLU A 48 -13.55 -7.75 3.54
C GLU A 48 -12.64 -8.46 4.54
N LYS A 49 -11.83 -9.43 4.08
CA LYS A 49 -10.86 -10.13 4.92
C LYS A 49 -9.73 -9.19 5.38
N ILE A 50 -9.28 -8.28 4.51
CA ILE A 50 -8.18 -7.35 4.79
C ILE A 50 -8.70 -6.14 5.55
N PHE A 51 -9.72 -5.48 5.04
CA PHE A 51 -10.19 -4.19 5.54
C PHE A 51 -11.34 -4.29 6.55
N GLY A 52 -11.97 -5.43 6.64
CA GLY A 52 -13.13 -5.64 7.52
C GLY A 52 -14.45 -5.76 6.77
N PRO A 53 -15.53 -6.10 7.50
CA PRO A 53 -16.82 -6.38 6.91
C PRO A 53 -17.47 -5.14 6.28
N ALA A 54 -18.23 -5.33 5.20
CA ALA A 54 -18.98 -4.25 4.55
C ALA A 54 -20.22 -3.83 5.36
N LYS A 55 -20.77 -4.75 6.15
CA LYS A 55 -21.92 -4.51 7.04
C LYS A 55 -21.52 -4.75 8.48
N ASP A 56 -22.10 -3.96 9.40
CA ASP A 56 -21.84 -4.10 10.82
C ASP A 56 -22.23 -5.52 11.30
N TRP A 57 -21.30 -6.13 12.03
CA TRP A 57 -21.50 -7.42 12.70
C TRP A 57 -21.93 -8.58 11.81
N GLU A 58 -21.51 -8.55 10.56
CA GLU A 58 -21.82 -9.62 9.60
C GLU A 58 -20.56 -10.02 8.83
N CYS A 59 -20.30 -11.33 8.71
CA CYS A 59 -19.23 -11.82 7.84
C CYS A 59 -19.69 -11.88 6.37
N SER A 60 -18.74 -11.90 5.44
CA SER A 60 -19.01 -11.87 3.99
C SER A 60 -19.91 -13.02 3.50
N CYS A 61 -19.74 -14.23 4.04
CA CYS A 61 -20.55 -15.40 3.68
C CYS A 61 -21.90 -15.48 4.40
N GLY A 62 -22.17 -14.60 5.37
CA GLY A 62 -23.41 -14.56 6.12
C GLY A 62 -23.59 -15.64 7.19
N LYS A 63 -22.54 -16.45 7.47
CA LYS A 63 -22.59 -17.49 8.50
C LYS A 63 -22.77 -16.90 9.91
N TYR A 64 -22.01 -15.84 10.21
CA TYR A 64 -22.09 -15.12 11.46
C TYR A 64 -22.76 -13.77 11.25
N LYS A 65 -23.85 -13.55 11.98
CA LYS A 65 -24.64 -12.31 11.97
C LYS A 65 -25.00 -11.89 13.39
N GLY A 66 -24.77 -10.63 13.68
CA GLY A 66 -25.13 -10.01 14.94
C GLY A 66 -23.96 -9.84 15.91
N ILE A 67 -24.16 -8.92 16.87
CA ILE A 67 -23.17 -8.47 17.82
C ILE A 67 -22.66 -9.57 18.75
N ARG A 68 -23.43 -10.62 18.98
CA ARG A 68 -23.05 -11.77 19.82
C ARG A 68 -21.80 -12.51 19.30
N PHE A 69 -21.48 -12.34 18.03
CA PHE A 69 -20.31 -12.95 17.38
C PHE A 69 -19.15 -11.98 17.22
N LYS A 70 -19.17 -10.87 17.94
CA LYS A 70 -18.11 -9.85 17.91
C LYS A 70 -16.73 -10.47 18.12
N GLY A 71 -15.76 -10.11 17.24
CA GLY A 71 -14.37 -10.54 17.30
C GLY A 71 -14.10 -11.95 16.75
N ILE A 72 -15.13 -12.69 16.33
CA ILE A 72 -14.94 -14.01 15.73
C ILE A 72 -14.48 -13.84 14.28
N VAL A 73 -13.41 -14.54 13.92
CA VAL A 73 -12.97 -14.65 12.53
C VAL A 73 -13.69 -15.84 11.90
N CYS A 74 -14.44 -15.61 10.84
CA CYS A 74 -15.17 -16.65 10.17
C CYS A 74 -14.23 -17.64 9.48
N GLU A 75 -14.31 -18.91 9.84
CA GLU A 75 -13.47 -19.97 9.27
C GLU A 75 -13.73 -20.22 7.78
N ARG A 76 -14.89 -19.83 7.28
CA ARG A 76 -15.28 -20.02 5.86
C ARG A 76 -14.78 -18.89 4.95
N CYS A 77 -14.95 -17.62 5.35
CA CYS A 77 -14.60 -16.46 4.54
C CYS A 77 -13.39 -15.68 5.06
N GLY A 78 -12.94 -15.97 6.28
CA GLY A 78 -11.81 -15.29 6.91
C GLY A 78 -12.09 -13.85 7.36
N VAL A 79 -13.34 -13.40 7.32
CA VAL A 79 -13.74 -12.05 7.71
C VAL A 79 -14.01 -12.01 9.21
N GLU A 80 -13.43 -11.04 9.90
CA GLU A 80 -13.70 -10.77 11.32
C GLU A 80 -15.06 -10.08 11.47
N VAL A 81 -15.87 -10.55 12.42
CA VAL A 81 -17.17 -9.95 12.74
C VAL A 81 -16.96 -8.73 13.63
N THR A 82 -16.97 -7.56 13.03
CA THR A 82 -16.79 -6.27 13.70
C THR A 82 -17.63 -5.17 13.06
N SER A 83 -17.52 -3.96 13.57
CA SER A 83 -18.20 -2.80 12.95
C SER A 83 -17.56 -2.46 11.60
N ALA A 84 -18.37 -2.11 10.60
CA ALA A 84 -17.89 -1.66 9.30
C ALA A 84 -17.03 -0.38 9.35
N LYS A 85 -17.07 0.37 10.45
CA LYS A 85 -16.24 1.57 10.66
C LYS A 85 -14.74 1.28 10.63
N VAL A 86 -14.33 0.05 10.99
CA VAL A 86 -12.90 -0.37 10.95
C VAL A 86 -12.30 -0.31 9.55
N ARG A 87 -13.12 -0.33 8.49
CA ARG A 87 -12.67 -0.17 7.10
C ARG A 87 -12.03 1.18 6.82
N ARG A 88 -12.27 2.18 7.65
CA ARG A 88 -11.65 3.51 7.55
C ARG A 88 -10.26 3.56 8.18
N ASP A 89 -9.98 2.66 9.12
CA ASP A 89 -8.77 2.67 9.92
C ASP A 89 -7.77 1.60 9.48
N ARG A 90 -8.26 0.45 8.99
CA ARG A 90 -7.42 -0.66 8.58
C ARG A 90 -6.71 -0.38 7.27
N MET A 91 -5.42 -0.66 7.26
CA MET A 91 -4.55 -0.53 6.09
C MET A 91 -4.24 -1.91 5.50
N GLY A 92 -4.13 -1.97 4.19
CA GLY A 92 -3.56 -3.08 3.46
C GLY A 92 -2.30 -2.63 2.72
N HIS A 93 -1.55 -3.56 2.15
CA HIS A 93 -0.38 -3.24 1.33
C HIS A 93 -0.44 -3.94 -0.02
N ILE A 94 0.34 -3.43 -0.96
CA ILE A 94 0.53 -4.01 -2.28
C ILE A 94 2.03 -4.28 -2.41
N GLU A 95 2.40 -5.53 -2.67
CA GLU A 95 3.78 -5.88 -3.04
C GLU A 95 4.03 -5.48 -4.49
N LEU A 96 5.04 -4.65 -4.70
CA LEU A 96 5.42 -4.21 -6.04
C LEU A 96 6.32 -5.25 -6.70
N ALA A 97 6.18 -5.45 -8.01
CA ALA A 97 7.00 -6.38 -8.78
C ALA A 97 8.48 -5.97 -8.84
N ALA A 98 8.77 -4.67 -8.68
CA ALA A 98 10.12 -4.12 -8.64
C ALA A 98 10.19 -2.98 -7.62
N PRO A 99 11.36 -2.71 -7.01
CA PRO A 99 11.54 -1.55 -6.15
C PRO A 99 11.24 -0.25 -6.89
N VAL A 100 10.52 0.67 -6.24
CA VAL A 100 10.17 1.98 -6.78
C VAL A 100 10.70 3.06 -5.85
N SER A 101 11.27 4.11 -6.44
CA SER A 101 11.77 5.26 -5.71
C SER A 101 10.62 6.13 -5.20
N HIS A 102 10.77 6.65 -3.97
CA HIS A 102 9.82 7.60 -3.43
C HIS A 102 9.95 8.95 -4.15
N ILE A 103 8.81 9.57 -4.47
CA ILE A 103 8.74 10.82 -5.23
C ILE A 103 9.51 11.98 -4.61
N TRP A 104 9.66 12.02 -3.27
CA TRP A 104 10.40 13.07 -2.59
C TRP A 104 11.88 13.11 -2.97
N TYR A 105 12.49 11.98 -3.29
CA TYR A 105 13.88 11.92 -3.73
C TYR A 105 14.08 12.27 -5.19
N PHE A 106 13.07 12.03 -6.00
CA PHE A 106 13.12 12.31 -7.43
C PHE A 106 12.63 13.72 -7.77
N LYS A 107 11.44 14.11 -7.29
CA LYS A 107 10.78 15.36 -7.67
C LYS A 107 10.35 16.13 -6.43
N SER A 108 11.28 16.95 -5.91
CA SER A 108 10.99 17.90 -4.84
C SER A 108 10.76 19.30 -5.43
N PRO A 109 9.93 20.14 -4.80
CA PRO A 109 9.70 21.52 -5.26
C PRO A 109 10.96 22.36 -5.41
N THR A 110 11.97 22.11 -4.57
CA THR A 110 13.18 22.94 -4.48
C THR A 110 14.44 22.27 -5.02
N SER A 111 14.46 20.96 -5.16
CA SER A 111 15.67 20.23 -5.57
C SER A 111 15.35 18.87 -6.17
N PHE A 112 16.32 18.35 -6.91
CA PHE A 112 16.31 16.97 -7.45
C PHE A 112 17.47 16.20 -6.81
N PRO A 113 17.35 15.77 -5.56
CA PRO A 113 18.49 15.23 -4.81
C PRO A 113 19.08 13.99 -5.48
N MET A 114 18.28 13.06 -5.97
CA MET A 114 18.75 11.86 -6.63
C MET A 114 19.49 12.16 -7.94
N SER A 115 18.98 13.10 -8.74
CA SER A 115 19.63 13.55 -9.98
C SER A 115 21.02 14.14 -9.73
N ARG A 116 21.15 14.94 -8.67
CA ARG A 116 22.43 15.54 -8.27
C ARG A 116 23.42 14.52 -7.72
N MET A 117 22.95 13.60 -6.88
CA MET A 117 23.81 12.55 -6.30
C MET A 117 24.36 11.58 -7.33
N LEU A 118 23.57 11.27 -8.35
CA LEU A 118 23.94 10.36 -9.42
C LEU A 118 24.61 11.06 -10.61
N ASP A 119 24.66 12.39 -10.61
CA ASP A 119 25.13 13.22 -11.73
C ASP A 119 24.43 12.89 -13.07
N ILE A 120 23.11 12.67 -13.00
CA ILE A 120 22.29 12.29 -14.13
C ILE A 120 21.28 13.41 -14.40
N LYS A 121 21.05 13.74 -15.66
CA LYS A 121 20.02 14.72 -16.02
C LYS A 121 18.64 14.23 -15.59
N SER A 122 17.84 15.12 -15.00
CA SER A 122 16.51 14.78 -14.47
C SER A 122 15.59 14.08 -15.48
N LYS A 123 15.65 14.48 -16.76
CA LYS A 123 14.86 13.84 -17.84
C LYS A 123 15.28 12.40 -18.11
N ASP A 124 16.57 12.08 -17.99
CA ASP A 124 17.07 10.73 -18.22
C ASP A 124 16.81 9.84 -16.99
N LEU A 125 16.97 10.40 -15.81
CA LEU A 125 16.57 9.73 -14.56
C LEU A 125 15.07 9.41 -14.55
N GLU A 126 14.23 10.31 -15.04
CA GLU A 126 12.78 10.07 -15.18
C GLU A 126 12.48 8.85 -16.05
N LYS A 127 13.14 8.71 -17.20
CA LYS A 127 12.98 7.54 -18.07
C LYS A 127 13.33 6.23 -17.36
N VAL A 128 14.38 6.26 -16.54
CA VAL A 128 14.82 5.08 -15.76
C VAL A 128 13.80 4.74 -14.68
N LEU A 129 13.34 5.72 -13.92
CA LEU A 129 12.36 5.52 -12.84
C LEU A 129 10.99 5.04 -13.36
N TYR A 130 10.62 5.43 -14.58
CA TYR A 130 9.40 4.97 -15.25
C TYR A 130 9.62 3.72 -16.14
N PHE A 131 10.74 3.03 -15.97
CA PHE A 131 11.07 1.79 -16.70
C PHE A 131 11.15 1.93 -18.23
N ALA A 132 11.35 3.13 -18.75
CA ALA A 132 11.53 3.39 -20.18
C ALA A 132 12.99 3.25 -20.64
N SER A 133 13.94 3.25 -19.72
CA SER A 133 15.38 3.11 -19.97
C SER A 133 16.04 2.44 -18.79
N TYR A 134 17.29 2.03 -18.97
CA TYR A 134 18.09 1.45 -17.89
C TYR A 134 19.43 2.17 -17.77
N ILE A 135 20.03 2.10 -16.60
CA ILE A 135 21.38 2.60 -16.32
C ILE A 135 22.33 1.41 -16.33
N THR A 136 23.36 1.47 -17.15
CA THR A 136 24.46 0.51 -17.10
C THR A 136 25.53 1.04 -16.13
N VAL A 137 25.86 0.24 -15.13
CA VAL A 137 26.92 0.55 -14.17
C VAL A 137 28.15 -0.27 -14.57
N SER A 138 29.21 0.42 -14.99
CA SER A 138 30.50 -0.22 -15.29
C SER A 138 31.46 0.05 -14.14
N TYR A 139 31.86 -0.98 -13.43
CA TYR A 139 32.86 -0.90 -12.36
C TYR A 139 34.24 -1.25 -12.92
N THR A 140 34.87 -0.32 -13.59
CA THR A 140 36.29 -0.33 -13.81
C THR A 140 36.90 0.82 -13.04
N HIS A 141 37.53 0.56 -11.92
CA HIS A 141 38.26 1.51 -11.10
C HIS A 141 37.61 2.90 -11.02
N LEU A 142 36.52 3.04 -10.27
CA LEU A 142 35.87 4.33 -9.97
C LEU A 142 35.21 5.06 -11.15
N THR A 143 34.85 4.41 -12.20
CA THR A 143 34.06 5.04 -13.26
C THR A 143 32.55 4.94 -13.02
N LEU A 144 31.90 6.06 -13.19
CA LEU A 144 30.45 6.25 -12.99
C LEU A 144 29.59 5.50 -14.02
N PRO A 145 28.34 5.19 -13.68
CA PRO A 145 27.40 4.49 -14.57
C PRO A 145 27.13 5.25 -15.86
N THR A 146 27.06 4.52 -16.95
CA THR A 146 26.67 5.03 -18.27
C THR A 146 25.20 4.73 -18.54
N ILE A 147 24.45 5.75 -18.95
CA ILE A 147 23.04 5.62 -19.36
C ILE A 147 22.99 5.20 -20.82
N ARG A 148 22.19 4.23 -21.16
CA ARG A 148 21.80 3.86 -22.51
C ARG A 148 20.33 4.02 -22.72
#